data_919560ca4851b2ab7919ade17804679a
#
_entry.id   919560ca4851b2ab7919ade17804679a
#
_cell.length_a   1.000
_cell.length_b   1.000
_cell.length_c   1.000
_cell.angle_alpha   90.00
_cell.angle_beta   90.00
_cell.angle_gamma   90.00
#
_symmetry.space_group_name_H-M   'P 1'
#
loop_
_entity.id
_entity.type
_entity.pdbx_description
1 polymer ?
#
loop_
_entity_poly.entity_id
_entity_poly.type
_entity_poly.pdbx_seq_one_letter_code
_entity_poly.pdbx_strand_id
1 'polypeptide(L)'
;MHQRRSIRLQGYDYASPGGYYITLLAHQRICLFGDIRDGQSILNPFGEIVLEEWLRTPEIRPEIILDEYVIMPNHLHAILFITDHTPPVRAHGSAPHGSAPPVRVDGSPPHGSPPQPPPQRPPKSLASLIAGYKSIVTKRINLLRNTPGAPVWQRNYYEHIIRDEQDLNRIRAYIRNNPLRW
;
A
#
# COMPACT_ATOMS: atom_id res chain seq x y z
N MET A 1 -1.19 -12.32 27.45
CA MET A 1 -1.57 -11.27 26.45
C MET A 1 -0.31 -10.82 25.71
N HIS A 2 -0.16 -11.18 24.43
CA HIS A 2 0.97 -10.72 23.60
C HIS A 2 0.64 -9.31 23.13
N GLN A 3 1.29 -8.29 23.71
CA GLN A 3 1.26 -6.93 23.19
C GLN A 3 2.05 -6.93 21.87
N ARG A 4 1.35 -6.84 20.74
CA ARG A 4 1.95 -6.62 19.43
C ARG A 4 2.57 -5.23 19.42
N ARG A 5 3.89 -5.14 19.58
CA ARG A 5 4.63 -3.89 19.36
C ARG A 5 4.43 -3.50 17.88
N SER A 6 3.90 -2.30 17.67
CA SER A 6 3.89 -1.67 16.35
C SER A 6 5.34 -1.54 15.88
N ILE A 7 5.65 -1.99 14.66
CA ILE A 7 6.98 -1.83 14.05
C ILE A 7 7.19 -0.36 13.62
N ARG A 8 6.13 0.45 13.67
CA ARG A 8 6.15 1.87 13.30
C ARG A 8 6.91 2.70 14.32
N LEU A 9 7.75 3.59 13.80
CA LEU A 9 8.43 4.60 14.61
C LEU A 9 7.37 5.51 15.26
N GLN A 10 7.33 5.53 16.60
CA GLN A 10 6.38 6.37 17.34
C GLN A 10 6.67 7.84 17.07
N GLY A 11 5.65 8.63 16.72
CA GLY A 11 5.78 10.07 16.45
C GLY A 11 6.26 10.44 15.04
N TYR A 12 6.56 9.47 14.16
CA TYR A 12 6.92 9.77 12.78
C TYR A 12 5.68 9.92 11.89
N ASP A 13 5.63 11.00 11.11
CA ASP A 13 4.57 11.24 10.14
C ASP A 13 4.88 10.52 8.81
N TYR A 14 4.23 9.41 8.57
CA TYR A 14 4.35 8.61 7.34
C TYR A 14 3.64 9.23 6.12
N ALA A 15 3.17 10.47 6.22
CA ALA A 15 2.78 11.30 5.10
C ALA A 15 3.91 12.25 4.66
N SER A 16 4.99 12.34 5.45
CA SER A 16 6.15 13.17 5.15
C SER A 16 6.88 12.70 3.90
N PRO A 17 7.43 13.64 3.10
CA PRO A 17 8.33 13.33 2.01
C PRO A 17 9.53 12.51 2.50
N GLY A 18 9.97 11.55 1.69
CA GLY A 18 11.09 10.69 2.04
C GLY A 18 11.07 9.35 1.32
N GLY A 19 12.15 8.60 1.48
CA GLY A 19 12.30 7.26 0.94
C GLY A 19 11.82 6.18 1.93
N TYR A 20 11.09 5.21 1.42
CA TYR A 20 10.54 4.11 2.21
C TYR A 20 10.84 2.78 1.54
N TYR A 21 11.39 1.86 2.29
CA TYR A 21 11.46 0.46 1.91
C TYR A 21 10.30 -0.29 2.56
N ILE A 22 9.63 -1.13 1.78
CA ILE A 22 8.48 -1.92 2.24
C ILE A 22 8.64 -3.40 1.90
N THR A 23 8.01 -4.26 2.72
CA THR A 23 7.80 -5.68 2.40
C THR A 23 6.34 -6.05 2.60
N LEU A 24 5.70 -6.53 1.55
CA LEU A 24 4.32 -7.00 1.56
C LEU A 24 4.29 -8.52 1.42
N LEU A 25 3.82 -9.23 2.43
CA LEU A 25 3.78 -10.69 2.45
C LEU A 25 2.43 -11.23 1.97
N ALA A 26 2.44 -12.28 1.15
CA ALA A 26 1.26 -13.05 0.82
C ALA A 26 0.63 -13.66 2.09
N HIS A 27 -0.67 -13.87 2.07
CA HIS A 27 -1.40 -14.52 3.16
C HIS A 27 -0.80 -15.88 3.46
N GLN A 28 -0.53 -16.16 4.75
CA GLN A 28 0.12 -17.39 5.20
C GLN A 28 1.49 -17.69 4.55
N ARG A 29 2.10 -16.69 3.90
CA ARG A 29 3.39 -16.84 3.16
C ARG A 29 3.37 -17.92 2.07
N ILE A 30 2.21 -18.18 1.48
CA ILE A 30 2.12 -19.13 0.36
C ILE A 30 2.80 -18.53 -0.89
N CYS A 31 3.42 -19.38 -1.70
CA CYS A 31 4.00 -18.99 -2.99
C CYS A 31 2.88 -18.76 -4.00
N LEU A 32 2.29 -17.55 -3.96
CA LEU A 32 1.12 -17.18 -4.75
C LEU A 32 1.48 -16.48 -6.07
N PHE A 33 2.64 -15.80 -6.14
CA PHE A 33 2.95 -14.86 -7.22
C PHE A 33 3.86 -15.41 -8.30
N GLY A 34 4.40 -16.62 -8.13
CA GLY A 34 5.32 -17.22 -9.10
C GLY A 34 6.29 -18.20 -8.45
N ASP A 35 7.41 -18.41 -9.14
CA ASP A 35 8.51 -19.29 -8.76
C ASP A 35 9.86 -18.60 -8.91
N ILE A 36 10.93 -19.22 -8.35
CA ILE A 36 12.31 -18.84 -8.64
C ILE A 36 12.93 -19.92 -9.52
N ARG A 37 13.51 -19.50 -10.65
CA ARG A 37 14.26 -20.37 -11.56
C ARG A 37 15.57 -19.68 -11.92
N ASP A 38 16.67 -20.37 -11.76
CA ASP A 38 18.02 -19.87 -12.08
C ASP A 38 18.32 -18.50 -11.43
N GLY A 39 17.86 -18.31 -10.18
CA GLY A 39 18.03 -17.06 -9.45
C GLY A 39 17.19 -15.89 -9.98
N GLN A 40 16.17 -16.15 -10.79
CA GLN A 40 15.24 -15.15 -11.30
C GLN A 40 13.82 -15.44 -10.84
N SER A 41 13.08 -14.37 -10.55
CA SER A 41 11.66 -14.47 -10.23
C SER A 41 10.85 -14.61 -11.53
N ILE A 42 10.14 -15.73 -11.67
CA ILE A 42 9.25 -15.99 -12.79
C ILE A 42 7.81 -15.83 -12.29
N LEU A 43 7.16 -14.77 -12.74
CA LEU A 43 5.82 -14.42 -12.30
C LEU A 43 4.78 -15.33 -12.96
N ASN A 44 3.77 -15.70 -12.21
CA ASN A 44 2.54 -16.29 -12.73
C ASN A 44 1.47 -15.17 -12.96
N PRO A 45 0.28 -15.47 -13.48
CA PRO A 45 -0.75 -14.45 -13.70
C PRO A 45 -1.14 -13.62 -12.47
N PHE A 46 -0.97 -14.14 -11.26
CA PHE A 46 -1.20 -13.35 -10.04
C PHE A 46 -0.02 -12.41 -9.74
N GLY A 47 1.21 -12.86 -9.99
CA GLY A 47 2.40 -12.02 -9.90
C GLY A 47 2.40 -10.89 -10.92
N GLU A 48 1.90 -11.15 -12.12
CA GLU A 48 1.72 -10.11 -13.16
C GLU A 48 0.74 -9.03 -12.69
N ILE A 49 -0.38 -9.40 -12.04
CA ILE A 49 -1.32 -8.43 -11.45
C ILE A 49 -0.63 -7.59 -10.37
N VAL A 50 0.21 -8.21 -9.53
CA VAL A 50 0.99 -7.51 -8.50
C VAL A 50 1.92 -6.47 -9.15
N LEU A 51 2.62 -6.86 -10.24
CA LEU A 51 3.53 -5.99 -10.99
C LEU A 51 2.80 -4.83 -11.66
N GLU A 52 1.75 -5.12 -12.41
CA GLU A 52 0.97 -4.11 -13.12
C GLU A 52 0.43 -3.03 -12.18
N GLU A 53 -0.18 -3.43 -11.06
CA GLU A 53 -0.72 -2.47 -10.10
C GLU A 53 0.39 -1.71 -9.35
N TRP A 54 1.58 -2.31 -9.18
CA TRP A 54 2.72 -1.61 -8.62
C TRP A 54 3.19 -0.50 -9.57
N LEU A 55 3.39 -0.81 -10.83
CA LEU A 55 3.84 0.13 -11.84
C LEU A 55 2.84 1.26 -12.12
N ARG A 56 1.53 0.99 -11.95
CA ARG A 56 0.48 2.02 -12.08
C ARG A 56 0.38 2.97 -10.88
N THR A 57 1.11 2.69 -9.81
CA THR A 57 1.03 3.51 -8.59
C THR A 57 1.27 5.00 -8.84
N PRO A 58 2.31 5.45 -9.61
CA PRO A 58 2.54 6.87 -9.89
C PRO A 58 1.43 7.54 -10.71
N GLU A 59 0.70 6.79 -11.53
CA GLU A 59 -0.43 7.33 -12.30
C GLU A 59 -1.60 7.72 -11.39
N ILE A 60 -1.82 6.95 -10.32
CA ILE A 60 -2.91 7.15 -9.35
C ILE A 60 -2.48 8.12 -8.24
N ARG A 61 -1.21 8.08 -7.87
CA ARG A 61 -0.57 8.81 -6.78
C ARG A 61 0.68 9.53 -7.32
N PRO A 62 0.50 10.70 -7.99
CA PRO A 62 1.60 11.40 -8.69
C PRO A 62 2.74 11.87 -7.77
N GLU A 63 2.50 11.94 -6.46
CA GLU A 63 3.53 12.21 -5.45
C GLU A 63 4.45 11.01 -5.17
N ILE A 64 4.18 9.84 -5.76
CA ILE A 64 4.97 8.62 -5.56
C ILE A 64 5.95 8.44 -6.71
N ILE A 65 7.21 8.24 -6.36
CA ILE A 65 8.26 7.79 -7.28
C ILE A 65 8.65 6.38 -6.88
N LEU A 66 8.59 5.43 -7.82
CA LEU A 66 9.05 4.07 -7.61
C LEU A 66 10.55 3.97 -7.85
N ASP A 67 11.22 3.16 -7.06
CA ASP A 67 12.63 2.81 -7.20
C ASP A 67 12.76 1.28 -7.36
N GLU A 68 13.79 0.67 -6.82
CA GLU A 68 14.05 -0.75 -6.91
C GLU A 68 12.94 -1.59 -6.27
N TYR A 69 12.53 -2.66 -6.96
CA TYR A 69 11.55 -3.62 -6.44
C TYR A 69 11.83 -5.03 -6.95
N VAL A 70 11.30 -6.03 -6.24
CA VAL A 70 11.25 -7.43 -6.69
C VAL A 70 9.98 -8.10 -6.16
N ILE A 71 9.29 -8.81 -7.05
CA ILE A 71 8.17 -9.66 -6.68
C ILE A 71 8.71 -11.08 -6.54
N MET A 72 8.69 -11.58 -5.32
CA MET A 72 9.09 -12.93 -4.96
C MET A 72 7.88 -13.85 -4.93
N PRO A 73 8.03 -15.16 -4.93
CA PRO A 73 6.88 -16.08 -4.95
C PRO A 73 5.83 -15.80 -3.87
N ASN A 74 6.22 -15.33 -2.69
CA ASN A 74 5.32 -15.10 -1.57
C ASN A 74 5.37 -13.68 -0.97
N HIS A 75 6.06 -12.72 -1.61
CA HIS A 75 6.14 -11.34 -1.13
C HIS A 75 6.61 -10.37 -2.21
N LEU A 76 6.42 -9.09 -1.94
CA LEU A 76 6.98 -7.96 -2.67
C LEU A 76 7.94 -7.20 -1.76
N HIS A 77 9.16 -6.96 -2.22
CA HIS A 77 10.07 -5.94 -1.71
C HIS A 77 10.06 -4.74 -2.64
N ALA A 78 9.98 -3.54 -2.10
CA ALA A 78 10.03 -2.34 -2.92
C ALA A 78 10.56 -1.12 -2.16
N ILE A 79 11.19 -0.21 -2.91
CA ILE A 79 11.52 1.14 -2.48
C ILE A 79 10.58 2.10 -3.21
N LEU A 80 10.08 3.07 -2.49
CA LEU A 80 9.32 4.20 -3.04
C LEU A 80 9.71 5.50 -2.32
N PHE A 81 9.51 6.62 -3.01
CA PHE A 81 9.65 7.95 -2.43
C PHE A 81 8.30 8.65 -2.45
N ILE A 82 7.96 9.31 -1.34
CA ILE A 82 6.87 10.28 -1.27
C ILE A 82 7.50 11.65 -1.49
N THR A 83 7.00 12.43 -2.45
CA THR A 83 7.49 13.77 -2.77
C THR A 83 6.43 14.82 -2.44
N ASP A 84 6.88 16.08 -2.20
CA ASP A 84 5.98 17.23 -2.05
C ASP A 84 5.34 17.67 -3.37
N HIS A 85 5.77 17.10 -4.49
CA HIS A 85 5.29 17.49 -5.81
C HIS A 85 3.86 17.02 -6.00
N THR A 86 2.91 17.94 -5.78
CA THR A 86 1.59 17.83 -6.39
C THR A 86 1.74 18.44 -7.81
N PRO A 87 1.74 17.63 -8.89
CA PRO A 87 1.68 18.22 -10.23
C PRO A 87 0.43 19.10 -10.32
N PRO A 88 0.44 20.19 -11.11
CA PRO A 88 -0.70 21.07 -11.21
C PRO A 88 -1.93 20.24 -11.62
N VAL A 89 -2.92 20.22 -10.74
CA VAL A 89 -4.21 19.55 -10.97
C VAL A 89 -4.81 20.20 -12.21
N ARG A 90 -4.95 19.44 -13.30
CA ARG A 90 -5.85 19.80 -14.37
C ARG A 90 -7.23 19.90 -13.76
N ALA A 91 -7.72 21.13 -13.62
CA ALA A 91 -9.04 21.41 -13.12
C ALA A 91 -10.09 20.79 -14.06
N HIS A 92 -10.60 19.63 -13.70
CA HIS A 92 -11.88 19.17 -14.21
C HIS A 92 -12.94 19.98 -13.47
N GLY A 93 -13.68 20.79 -14.24
CA GLY A 93 -14.68 21.71 -13.74
C GLY A 93 -15.66 21.04 -12.79
N SER A 94 -15.69 21.55 -11.57
CA SER A 94 -16.71 21.22 -10.59
C SER A 94 -18.00 21.91 -10.97
N ALA A 95 -19.04 21.16 -11.30
CA ALA A 95 -20.39 21.67 -11.38
C ALA A 95 -20.85 22.10 -9.97
N PRO A 96 -21.58 23.25 -9.86
CA PRO A 96 -22.05 23.71 -8.56
C PRO A 96 -23.23 22.85 -8.09
N HIS A 97 -23.06 22.17 -6.98
CA HIS A 97 -24.16 21.52 -6.27
C HIS A 97 -24.92 22.58 -5.46
N GLY A 98 -26.18 22.80 -5.85
CA GLY A 98 -27.11 23.68 -5.17
C GLY A 98 -27.37 23.23 -3.72
N SER A 99 -27.32 24.20 -2.83
CA SER A 99 -27.62 24.04 -1.41
C SER A 99 -29.12 23.85 -1.20
N ALA A 100 -29.53 22.75 -0.60
CA ALA A 100 -30.85 22.57 -0.02
C ALA A 100 -30.88 23.07 1.42
N PRO A 101 -31.93 23.72 1.92
CA PRO A 101 -31.98 24.23 3.29
C PRO A 101 -32.21 23.13 4.31
N PRO A 102 -31.78 23.30 5.58
CA PRO A 102 -31.92 22.29 6.61
C PRO A 102 -33.34 22.20 7.13
N VAL A 103 -33.88 20.97 7.15
CA VAL A 103 -35.13 20.66 7.87
C VAL A 103 -34.79 20.42 9.32
N ARG A 104 -35.39 21.23 10.23
CA ARG A 104 -35.35 20.99 11.67
C ARG A 104 -36.35 19.89 12.01
N VAL A 105 -35.89 18.82 12.67
CA VAL A 105 -36.72 17.83 13.35
C VAL A 105 -36.31 17.80 14.83
N ASP A 106 -37.23 18.22 15.69
CA ASP A 106 -37.10 18.08 17.15
C ASP A 106 -37.33 16.62 17.55
N GLY A 107 -36.34 16.05 18.18
CA GLY A 107 -36.42 14.70 18.74
C GLY A 107 -35.21 14.41 19.65
N SER A 108 -35.45 14.39 20.97
CA SER A 108 -34.44 14.14 22.00
C SER A 108 -33.73 12.79 21.78
N PRO A 109 -32.40 12.71 22.02
CA PRO A 109 -31.63 11.50 21.76
C PRO A 109 -31.67 10.50 22.93
N PRO A 110 -31.65 9.19 22.64
CA PRO A 110 -31.30 8.20 23.65
C PRO A 110 -29.79 8.25 23.92
N HIS A 111 -29.44 8.21 25.23
CA HIS A 111 -28.06 8.14 25.70
C HIS A 111 -27.37 6.84 25.25
N GLY A 112 -26.58 6.92 24.23
CA GLY A 112 -25.60 5.95 23.83
C GLY A 112 -24.52 6.71 23.03
N SER A 113 -23.27 6.69 23.50
CA SER A 113 -22.16 7.30 22.75
C SER A 113 -22.15 6.71 21.36
N PRO A 114 -22.11 7.54 20.29
CA PRO A 114 -22.03 7.01 18.93
C PRO A 114 -20.77 6.16 18.78
N PRO A 115 -20.80 5.05 18.01
CA PRO A 115 -19.63 4.27 17.73
C PRO A 115 -18.59 5.18 17.08
N GLN A 116 -17.38 5.21 17.66
CA GLN A 116 -16.29 6.00 17.12
C GLN A 116 -15.99 5.54 15.69
N PRO A 117 -15.90 6.46 14.73
CA PRO A 117 -15.52 6.09 13.37
C PRO A 117 -14.15 5.40 13.41
N PRO A 118 -13.92 4.38 12.57
CA PRO A 118 -12.63 3.72 12.51
C PRO A 118 -11.54 4.77 12.25
N PRO A 119 -10.34 4.62 12.83
CA PRO A 119 -9.25 5.58 12.68
C PRO A 119 -8.97 5.83 11.20
N GLN A 120 -9.26 7.04 10.75
CA GLN A 120 -9.01 7.44 9.36
C GLN A 120 -7.50 7.55 9.15
N ARG A 121 -7.01 6.88 8.10
CA ARG A 121 -5.62 7.03 7.69
C ARG A 121 -5.44 8.42 7.08
N PRO A 122 -4.37 9.17 7.40
CA PRO A 122 -4.10 10.43 6.75
C PRO A 122 -4.10 10.25 5.22
N PRO A 123 -4.78 11.12 4.47
CA PRO A 123 -4.70 11.11 3.02
C PRO A 123 -3.23 11.27 2.58
N LYS A 124 -2.85 10.64 1.46
CA LYS A 124 -1.49 10.67 0.89
C LYS A 124 -0.38 10.02 1.76
N SER A 125 -0.71 9.34 2.85
CA SER A 125 0.27 8.60 3.65
C SER A 125 0.68 7.27 2.99
N LEU A 126 1.87 6.76 3.37
CA LEU A 126 2.31 5.41 2.99
C LEU A 126 1.24 4.34 3.34
N ALA A 127 0.60 4.47 4.50
CA ALA A 127 -0.43 3.53 4.93
C ALA A 127 -1.67 3.53 4.02
N SER A 128 -2.09 4.71 3.54
CA SER A 128 -3.22 4.82 2.60
C SER A 128 -2.86 4.25 1.23
N LEU A 129 -1.64 4.49 0.77
CA LEU A 129 -1.10 3.91 -0.47
C LEU A 129 -1.13 2.37 -0.42
N ILE A 130 -0.49 1.78 0.59
CA ILE A 130 -0.40 0.32 0.73
C ILE A 130 -1.78 -0.32 0.90
N ALA A 131 -2.70 0.34 1.59
CA ALA A 131 -4.07 -0.17 1.71
C ALA A 131 -4.81 -0.19 0.37
N GLY A 132 -4.71 0.88 -0.42
CA GLY A 132 -5.29 0.96 -1.77
C GLY A 132 -4.69 -0.11 -2.70
N TYR A 133 -3.37 -0.19 -2.75
CA TYR A 133 -2.64 -1.18 -3.52
C TYR A 133 -3.05 -2.62 -3.17
N LYS A 134 -3.03 -2.99 -1.88
CA LYS A 134 -3.47 -4.32 -1.43
C LYS A 134 -4.92 -4.61 -1.81
N SER A 135 -5.78 -3.61 -1.75
CA SER A 135 -7.20 -3.76 -2.07
C SER A 135 -7.42 -4.06 -3.54
N ILE A 136 -6.81 -3.30 -4.45
CA ILE A 136 -6.99 -3.49 -5.90
C ILE A 136 -6.39 -4.82 -6.37
N VAL A 137 -5.18 -5.16 -5.92
CA VAL A 137 -4.54 -6.44 -6.22
C VAL A 137 -5.40 -7.61 -5.72
N THR A 138 -5.91 -7.55 -4.48
CA THR A 138 -6.81 -8.58 -3.94
C THR A 138 -8.06 -8.75 -4.79
N LYS A 139 -8.68 -7.63 -5.19
CA LYS A 139 -9.88 -7.65 -6.05
C LYS A 139 -9.59 -8.34 -7.38
N ARG A 140 -8.51 -7.95 -8.06
CA ARG A 140 -8.13 -8.50 -9.37
C ARG A 140 -7.77 -9.98 -9.29
N ILE A 141 -6.96 -10.39 -8.32
CA ILE A 141 -6.59 -11.81 -8.12
C ILE A 141 -7.83 -12.63 -7.80
N ASN A 142 -8.71 -12.16 -6.90
CA ASN A 142 -9.93 -12.91 -6.55
C ASN A 142 -10.91 -13.02 -7.69
N LEU A 143 -10.97 -12.02 -8.58
CA LEU A 143 -11.74 -12.11 -9.81
C LEU A 143 -11.18 -13.21 -10.73
N LEU A 144 -9.86 -13.23 -10.93
CA LEU A 144 -9.19 -14.19 -11.79
C LEU A 144 -9.33 -15.65 -11.28
N ARG A 145 -9.19 -15.86 -9.96
CA ARG A 145 -9.32 -17.21 -9.34
C ARG A 145 -10.73 -17.57 -8.89
N ASN A 146 -11.72 -16.69 -9.16
CA ASN A 146 -13.12 -16.86 -8.79
C ASN A 146 -13.34 -17.18 -7.29
N THR A 147 -12.63 -16.46 -6.41
CA THR A 147 -12.71 -16.64 -4.95
C THR A 147 -12.96 -15.30 -4.25
N PRO A 148 -14.19 -14.73 -4.33
CA PRO A 148 -14.52 -13.45 -3.72
C PRO A 148 -14.22 -13.45 -2.20
N GLY A 149 -13.56 -12.40 -1.73
CA GLY A 149 -13.27 -12.22 -0.29
C GLY A 149 -12.07 -13.02 0.23
N ALA A 150 -11.45 -13.91 -0.56
CA ALA A 150 -10.29 -14.66 -0.12
C ALA A 150 -9.09 -13.72 0.14
N PRO A 151 -8.36 -13.89 1.26
CA PRO A 151 -7.21 -13.04 1.55
C PRO A 151 -6.05 -13.33 0.59
N VAL A 152 -5.40 -12.26 0.10
CA VAL A 152 -4.18 -12.32 -0.72
C VAL A 152 -2.96 -11.93 0.11
N TRP A 153 -3.11 -10.94 0.99
CA TRP A 153 -2.02 -10.36 1.75
C TRP A 153 -2.14 -10.63 3.25
N GLN A 154 -1.00 -10.66 3.94
CA GLN A 154 -1.01 -10.50 5.39
C GLN A 154 -1.55 -9.11 5.77
N ARG A 155 -2.17 -9.02 6.95
CA ARG A 155 -2.80 -7.79 7.42
C ARG A 155 -1.82 -6.62 7.51
N ASN A 156 -0.65 -6.86 8.10
CA ASN A 156 0.41 -5.86 8.28
C ASN A 156 1.43 -5.93 7.13
N TYR A 157 2.39 -5.01 7.15
CA TYR A 157 3.55 -5.00 6.27
C TYR A 157 4.75 -4.48 7.06
N TYR A 158 5.96 -4.77 6.56
CA TYR A 158 7.18 -4.20 7.08
C TYR A 158 7.45 -2.88 6.35
N GLU A 159 7.93 -1.87 7.09
CA GLU A 159 8.37 -0.59 6.55
C GLU A 159 9.66 -0.15 7.25
N HIS A 160 10.54 0.49 6.48
CA HIS A 160 11.78 1.09 6.96
C HIS A 160 11.95 2.45 6.26
N ILE A 161 12.28 3.48 7.05
CA ILE A 161 12.54 4.83 6.55
C ILE A 161 13.99 4.90 6.11
N ILE A 162 14.21 5.19 4.82
CA ILE A 162 15.55 5.34 4.25
C ILE A 162 16.11 6.69 4.69
N ARG A 163 17.27 6.68 5.34
CA ARG A 163 17.82 7.87 6.01
C ARG A 163 18.90 8.57 5.21
N ASP A 164 19.63 7.82 4.40
CA ASP A 164 20.77 8.30 3.64
C ASP A 164 21.01 7.43 2.39
N GLU A 165 21.94 7.88 1.55
CA GLU A 165 22.29 7.19 0.31
C GLU A 165 22.95 5.82 0.56
N GLN A 166 23.69 5.66 1.64
CA GLN A 166 24.32 4.39 1.99
C GLN A 166 23.26 3.34 2.33
N ASP A 167 22.26 3.71 3.12
CA ASP A 167 21.12 2.86 3.46
C ASP A 167 20.31 2.50 2.21
N LEU A 168 20.04 3.48 1.33
CA LEU A 168 19.36 3.29 0.06
C LEU A 168 20.09 2.27 -0.82
N ASN A 169 21.39 2.43 -1.02
CA ASN A 169 22.18 1.56 -1.88
C ASN A 169 22.29 0.14 -1.30
N ARG A 170 22.37 0.00 0.02
CA ARG A 170 22.33 -1.29 0.72
C ARG A 170 21.02 -2.02 0.48
N ILE A 171 19.89 -1.30 0.55
CA ILE A 171 18.55 -1.89 0.35
C ILE A 171 18.34 -2.24 -1.13
N ARG A 172 18.78 -1.39 -2.08
CA ARG A 172 18.74 -1.71 -3.52
C ARG A 172 19.50 -3.00 -3.82
N ALA A 173 20.72 -3.14 -3.28
CA ALA A 173 21.51 -4.35 -3.46
C ALA A 173 20.82 -5.58 -2.84
N TYR A 174 20.18 -5.42 -1.68
CA TYR A 174 19.38 -6.48 -1.06
C TYR A 174 18.22 -6.93 -1.95
N ILE A 175 17.47 -5.99 -2.52
CA ILE A 175 16.32 -6.28 -3.39
C ILE A 175 16.77 -7.03 -4.65
N ARG A 176 17.80 -6.53 -5.35
CA ARG A 176 18.33 -7.16 -6.58
C ARG A 176 18.82 -8.59 -6.35
N ASN A 177 19.47 -8.81 -5.22
CA ASN A 177 20.04 -10.12 -4.90
C ASN A 177 19.04 -11.06 -4.18
N ASN A 178 17.80 -10.63 -3.96
CA ASN A 178 16.82 -11.43 -3.22
C ASN A 178 16.50 -12.75 -3.92
N PRO A 179 16.27 -12.81 -5.25
CA PRO A 179 16.01 -14.06 -5.95
C PRO A 179 17.15 -15.08 -5.87
N LEU A 180 18.40 -14.63 -5.77
CA LEU A 180 19.56 -15.51 -5.62
C LEU A 180 19.68 -16.17 -4.24
N ARG A 181 18.90 -15.70 -3.26
CA ARG A 181 18.93 -16.14 -1.85
C ARG A 181 17.66 -16.86 -1.43
N TRP A 182 16.80 -17.15 -2.40
CA TRP A 182 15.52 -17.83 -2.17
C TRP A 182 15.66 -19.32 -1.79
#